data_52b75c0e7ee38e0333c4e8315c920d7d
#
_entry.id   52b75c0e7ee38e0333c4e8315c920d7d
#
_cell.length_a   1.000
_cell.length_b   1.000
_cell.length_c   1.000
_cell.angle_alpha   90.00
_cell.angle_beta   90.00
_cell.angle_gamma   90.00
#
_symmetry.space_group_name_H-M   'P 1'
#
loop_
_entity.id
_entity.type
_entity.pdbx_description
1 polymer ?
#
loop_
_entity_poly.entity_id
_entity_poly.type
_entity_poly.pdbx_seq_one_letter_code
_entity_poly.pdbx_strand_id
1 'polypeptide(L)'
;MAKEHYERTKPHVNIGTIGHVDHGKTTLTAAITKVLAEKGYAKFEDYADIDKAPEERERGITINTAHVEYETDKRHYAHVDCPGHADYVKNMITGAAQMDGAILVVSAADGPMPQTREHILLARQVGVPAIVVYLNKADQVDDPELIELVEMEVRDLLTEYDYPGDEVPIIVGSALKALEGDPEAEKSILDLMDAVDSYIPTPQRPTDQPFLMPVEDVFTITGRGTVATGRVERGTIKVGDAVEIVGLADKPKDTVVTGVEMFRKILDLAEAGDNIGALLRGIDRKDVERGQVLAKPGTIHPHTKFKAQVYVLTKDEGGRHTPFFNGYRPQFYFRTTDVTGVITLPEGTEMCMPGDNVKMEVELITPIAIEAGLRFAIREGGRTVGAGVVSEIEG
;
A
#
# COMPACT_ATOMS: atom_id res chain seq x y z
N MET A 1 4.86 -30.11 12.68
CA MET A 1 5.71 -30.12 11.46
C MET A 1 6.73 -29.01 11.60
N ALA A 2 7.99 -29.22 11.19
CA ALA A 2 8.97 -28.14 11.12
C ALA A 2 8.50 -27.16 10.05
N LYS A 3 8.63 -25.84 10.31
CA LYS A 3 8.33 -24.83 9.29
C LYS A 3 9.42 -24.88 8.20
N GLU A 4 9.01 -24.64 6.98
CA GLU A 4 9.91 -24.52 5.84
C GLU A 4 10.73 -23.24 5.95
N HIS A 5 11.97 -23.28 5.43
CA HIS A 5 12.78 -22.10 5.24
C HIS A 5 12.48 -21.47 3.89
N TYR A 6 12.47 -20.14 3.85
CA TYR A 6 12.32 -19.38 2.61
C TYR A 6 13.68 -19.29 1.91
N GLU A 7 13.74 -19.70 0.65
CA GLU A 7 14.92 -19.59 -0.20
C GLU A 7 14.71 -18.50 -1.26
N ARG A 8 15.61 -17.52 -1.31
CA ARG A 8 15.59 -16.45 -2.32
C ARG A 8 16.17 -16.96 -3.64
N THR A 9 15.34 -17.43 -4.52
CA THR A 9 15.73 -17.91 -5.86
C THR A 9 15.46 -16.89 -6.96
N LYS A 10 14.57 -15.93 -6.72
CA LYS A 10 14.10 -14.92 -7.68
C LYS A 10 14.03 -13.53 -7.04
N PRO A 11 14.12 -12.44 -7.84
CA PRO A 11 13.83 -11.10 -7.33
C PRO A 11 12.45 -11.01 -6.71
N HIS A 12 12.36 -10.41 -5.52
CA HIS A 12 11.10 -10.21 -4.81
C HIS A 12 10.50 -8.85 -5.14
N VAL A 13 9.22 -8.82 -5.51
CA VAL A 13 8.47 -7.62 -5.89
C VAL A 13 7.13 -7.59 -5.14
N ASN A 14 6.82 -6.44 -4.54
CA ASN A 14 5.52 -6.21 -3.92
C ASN A 14 4.61 -5.53 -4.92
N ILE A 15 3.51 -6.17 -5.26
CA ILE A 15 2.46 -5.57 -6.08
C ILE A 15 1.13 -5.63 -5.35
N GLY A 16 0.12 -4.95 -5.89
CA GLY A 16 -1.22 -5.08 -5.34
C GLY A 16 -2.27 -4.55 -6.28
N THR A 17 -3.51 -4.90 -5.98
CA THR A 17 -4.70 -4.45 -6.69
C THR A 17 -5.24 -3.18 -6.08
N ILE A 18 -5.48 -2.18 -6.91
CA ILE A 18 -6.15 -0.91 -6.57
C ILE A 18 -7.31 -0.66 -7.54
N GLY A 19 -8.23 0.20 -7.19
CA GLY A 19 -9.38 0.57 -8.02
C GLY A 19 -10.69 0.62 -7.24
N HIS A 20 -11.78 0.96 -7.93
CA HIS A 20 -13.08 1.16 -7.33
C HIS A 20 -13.64 -0.10 -6.65
N VAL A 21 -14.55 0.09 -5.69
CA VAL A 21 -15.35 -1.01 -5.12
C VAL A 21 -16.13 -1.71 -6.25
N ASP A 22 -16.34 -3.02 -6.13
CA ASP A 22 -17.06 -3.86 -7.10
C ASP A 22 -16.43 -3.99 -8.51
N HIS A 23 -15.26 -3.42 -8.77
CA HIS A 23 -14.53 -3.64 -10.03
C HIS A 23 -13.83 -5.00 -10.10
N GLY A 24 -13.85 -5.81 -9.02
CA GLY A 24 -13.40 -7.19 -9.01
C GLY A 24 -11.92 -7.38 -8.66
N LYS A 25 -11.34 -6.53 -7.80
CA LYS A 25 -9.95 -6.63 -7.32
C LYS A 25 -9.65 -7.97 -6.67
N THR A 26 -10.43 -8.34 -5.65
CA THR A 26 -10.28 -9.61 -4.92
C THR A 26 -10.55 -10.82 -5.83
N THR A 27 -11.52 -10.70 -6.75
CA THR A 27 -11.78 -11.73 -7.76
C THR A 27 -10.58 -11.91 -8.69
N LEU A 28 -9.94 -10.81 -9.10
CA LEU A 28 -8.71 -10.87 -9.91
C LEU A 28 -7.55 -11.50 -9.14
N THR A 29 -7.38 -11.14 -7.87
CA THR A 29 -6.36 -11.74 -7.00
C THR A 29 -6.55 -13.25 -6.88
N ALA A 30 -7.78 -13.71 -6.66
CA ALA A 30 -8.10 -15.13 -6.65
C ALA A 30 -7.84 -15.81 -8.00
N ALA A 31 -8.20 -15.16 -9.12
CA ALA A 31 -7.94 -15.68 -10.46
C ALA A 31 -6.44 -15.82 -10.76
N ILE A 32 -5.62 -14.86 -10.35
CA ILE A 32 -4.16 -14.93 -10.48
C ILE A 32 -3.62 -16.14 -9.71
N THR A 33 -4.01 -16.32 -8.45
CA THR A 33 -3.53 -17.45 -7.65
C THR A 33 -3.99 -18.80 -8.23
N LYS A 34 -5.20 -18.89 -8.79
CA LYS A 34 -5.71 -20.11 -9.43
C LYS A 34 -4.89 -20.47 -10.68
N VAL A 35 -4.78 -19.54 -11.62
CA VAL A 35 -4.09 -19.77 -12.90
C VAL A 35 -2.61 -20.09 -12.69
N LEU A 36 -1.96 -19.42 -11.74
CA LEU A 36 -0.57 -19.70 -11.40
C LEU A 36 -0.40 -21.00 -10.61
N ALA A 37 -1.39 -21.42 -9.79
CA ALA A 37 -1.37 -22.70 -9.09
C ALA A 37 -1.41 -23.89 -10.06
N GLU A 38 -2.13 -23.79 -11.16
CA GLU A 38 -2.16 -24.81 -12.22
C GLU A 38 -0.79 -25.03 -12.88
N LYS A 39 0.06 -24.00 -12.84
CA LYS A 39 1.45 -24.06 -13.31
C LYS A 39 2.47 -24.42 -12.20
N GLY A 40 2.01 -24.60 -10.96
CA GLY A 40 2.85 -24.90 -9.81
C GLY A 40 3.57 -23.66 -9.20
N TYR A 41 3.14 -22.46 -9.55
CA TYR A 41 3.77 -21.19 -9.12
C TYR A 41 3.04 -20.49 -7.98
N ALA A 42 1.91 -21.02 -7.53
CA ALA A 42 1.14 -20.49 -6.42
C ALA A 42 0.44 -21.61 -5.65
N LYS A 43 -0.04 -21.26 -4.45
CA LYS A 43 -1.12 -21.97 -3.78
C LYS A 43 -2.41 -21.22 -4.11
N PHE A 44 -3.42 -21.93 -4.60
CA PHE A 44 -4.72 -21.31 -4.84
C PHE A 44 -5.32 -20.78 -3.54
N GLU A 45 -5.68 -19.50 -3.54
CA GLU A 45 -6.42 -18.81 -2.48
C GLU A 45 -7.77 -18.37 -3.08
N ASP A 46 -8.86 -18.95 -2.57
CA ASP A 46 -10.21 -18.59 -3.02
C ASP A 46 -10.61 -17.22 -2.45
N TYR A 47 -11.62 -16.58 -3.05
CA TYR A 47 -12.18 -15.30 -2.60
C TYR A 47 -12.43 -15.28 -1.07
N ALA A 48 -13.05 -16.36 -0.54
CA ALA A 48 -13.31 -16.49 0.89
C ALA A 48 -12.06 -16.69 1.76
N ASP A 49 -10.93 -17.06 1.16
CA ASP A 49 -9.65 -17.21 1.85
C ASP A 49 -8.87 -15.87 1.85
N ILE A 50 -9.15 -14.97 0.91
CA ILE A 50 -8.61 -13.63 0.83
C ILE A 50 -9.38 -12.72 1.78
N ASP A 51 -10.69 -12.58 1.62
CA ASP A 51 -11.59 -11.81 2.50
C ASP A 51 -12.03 -12.69 3.70
N LYS A 52 -11.21 -12.71 4.75
CA LYS A 52 -11.37 -13.64 5.89
C LYS A 52 -12.32 -13.16 6.97
N ALA A 53 -12.43 -11.84 7.15
CA ALA A 53 -13.25 -11.27 8.23
C ALA A 53 -14.75 -11.56 8.00
N PRO A 54 -15.51 -11.89 9.06
CA PRO A 54 -16.95 -12.11 8.94
C PRO A 54 -17.68 -10.91 8.30
N GLU A 55 -17.27 -9.69 8.63
CA GLU A 55 -17.85 -8.46 8.10
C GLU A 55 -17.56 -8.27 6.61
N GLU A 56 -16.39 -8.69 6.12
CA GLU A 56 -16.02 -8.67 4.70
C GLU A 56 -16.92 -9.60 3.89
N ARG A 57 -17.14 -10.81 4.41
CA ARG A 57 -18.01 -11.82 3.78
C ARG A 57 -19.48 -11.42 3.78
N GLU A 58 -19.96 -10.81 4.88
CA GLU A 58 -21.34 -10.36 4.99
C GLU A 58 -21.67 -9.20 4.05
N ARG A 59 -20.71 -8.28 3.89
CA ARG A 59 -20.87 -7.08 3.05
C ARG A 59 -20.42 -7.29 1.60
N GLY A 60 -19.66 -8.34 1.31
CA GLY A 60 -19.07 -8.60 -0.01
C GLY A 60 -18.04 -7.56 -0.44
N ILE A 61 -17.37 -6.91 0.53
CA ILE A 61 -16.34 -5.88 0.29
C ILE A 61 -15.09 -6.14 1.11
N THR A 62 -13.93 -5.87 0.54
CA THR A 62 -12.65 -5.91 1.26
C THR A 62 -12.54 -4.72 2.21
N ILE A 63 -12.27 -4.98 3.48
CA ILE A 63 -12.09 -3.97 4.54
C ILE A 63 -10.61 -3.82 4.88
N ASN A 64 -9.93 -4.93 5.09
CA ASN A 64 -8.51 -4.97 5.44
C ASN A 64 -7.68 -5.39 4.23
N THR A 65 -6.40 -4.99 4.22
CA THR A 65 -5.46 -5.50 3.22
C THR A 65 -5.23 -6.99 3.43
N ALA A 66 -5.31 -7.78 2.37
CA ALA A 66 -4.91 -9.17 2.38
C ALA A 66 -3.61 -9.37 1.61
N HIS A 67 -2.79 -10.32 2.07
CA HIS A 67 -1.52 -10.64 1.43
C HIS A 67 -1.54 -12.07 0.91
N VAL A 68 -1.25 -12.23 -0.37
CA VAL A 68 -1.07 -13.53 -1.02
C VAL A 68 0.31 -13.63 -1.67
N GLU A 69 0.82 -14.85 -1.80
CA GLU A 69 2.14 -15.17 -2.34
C GLU A 69 1.98 -15.96 -3.65
N TYR A 70 2.72 -15.58 -4.68
CA TYR A 70 2.85 -16.36 -5.91
C TYR A 70 4.14 -16.01 -6.67
N GLU A 71 4.43 -16.79 -7.69
CA GLU A 71 5.62 -16.61 -8.53
C GLU A 71 5.25 -16.62 -10.02
N THR A 72 6.19 -16.11 -10.82
CA THR A 72 6.31 -16.39 -12.24
C THR A 72 7.65 -17.06 -12.51
N ASP A 73 7.98 -17.36 -13.74
CA ASP A 73 9.32 -17.84 -14.10
C ASP A 73 10.41 -16.83 -13.70
N LYS A 74 10.09 -15.54 -13.68
CA LYS A 74 11.06 -14.45 -13.52
C LYS A 74 11.14 -13.90 -12.10
N ARG A 75 10.02 -13.87 -11.36
CA ARG A 75 9.90 -13.12 -10.10
C ARG A 75 9.07 -13.85 -9.05
N HIS A 76 9.34 -13.53 -7.79
CA HIS A 76 8.51 -13.86 -6.64
C HIS A 76 7.71 -12.63 -6.23
N TYR A 77 6.41 -12.78 -6.00
CA TYR A 77 5.49 -11.69 -5.69
C TYR A 77 4.85 -11.85 -4.31
N ALA A 78 4.88 -10.76 -3.54
CA ALA A 78 3.92 -10.51 -2.48
C ALA A 78 2.83 -9.61 -3.04
N HIS A 79 1.59 -10.06 -3.04
CA HIS A 79 0.46 -9.32 -3.56
C HIS A 79 -0.42 -8.81 -2.42
N VAL A 80 -0.69 -7.51 -2.43
CA VAL A 80 -1.55 -6.83 -1.47
C VAL A 80 -2.89 -6.54 -2.11
N ASP A 81 -3.94 -7.21 -1.68
CA ASP A 81 -5.31 -6.88 -2.09
C ASP A 81 -5.83 -5.72 -1.25
N CYS A 82 -6.13 -4.58 -1.90
CA CYS A 82 -6.52 -3.34 -1.23
C CYS A 82 -8.04 -3.16 -1.24
N PRO A 83 -8.61 -2.61 -0.15
CA PRO A 83 -10.02 -2.23 -0.13
C PRO A 83 -10.32 -1.16 -1.19
N GLY A 84 -11.50 -1.24 -1.79
CA GLY A 84 -11.98 -0.29 -2.80
C GLY A 84 -12.91 0.79 -2.25
N HIS A 85 -13.49 0.58 -1.08
CA HIS A 85 -14.51 1.48 -0.52
C HIS A 85 -13.90 2.70 0.15
N ALA A 86 -14.50 3.87 -0.03
CA ALA A 86 -14.04 5.15 0.51
C ALA A 86 -13.83 5.16 2.04
N ASP A 87 -14.62 4.40 2.79
CA ASP A 87 -14.49 4.33 4.26
C ASP A 87 -13.20 3.65 4.72
N TYR A 88 -12.56 2.86 3.85
CA TYR A 88 -11.34 2.09 4.16
C TYR A 88 -10.08 2.61 3.48
N VAL A 89 -10.10 3.85 3.02
CA VAL A 89 -8.95 4.50 2.34
C VAL A 89 -7.68 4.47 3.18
N LYS A 90 -7.78 4.53 4.50
CA LYS A 90 -6.61 4.35 5.39
C LYS A 90 -5.90 3.02 5.14
N ASN A 91 -6.64 1.93 5.01
CA ASN A 91 -6.08 0.61 4.73
C ASN A 91 -5.53 0.53 3.31
N MET A 92 -6.21 1.18 2.35
CA MET A 92 -5.70 1.32 0.97
C MET A 92 -4.36 2.07 0.93
N ILE A 93 -4.22 3.21 1.61
CA ILE A 93 -2.97 3.98 1.68
C ILE A 93 -1.85 3.12 2.29
N THR A 94 -2.14 2.40 3.37
CA THR A 94 -1.17 1.50 4.01
C THR A 94 -0.72 0.39 3.07
N GLY A 95 -1.65 -0.23 2.34
CA GLY A 95 -1.34 -1.25 1.34
C GLY A 95 -0.53 -0.69 0.18
N ALA A 96 -0.95 0.43 -0.39
CA ALA A 96 -0.27 1.07 -1.52
C ALA A 96 1.17 1.52 -1.18
N ALA A 97 1.40 1.98 0.03
CA ALA A 97 2.75 2.35 0.48
C ALA A 97 3.76 1.20 0.48
N GLN A 98 3.28 -0.05 0.42
CA GLN A 98 4.12 -1.24 0.38
C GLN A 98 4.43 -1.72 -1.05
N MET A 99 3.77 -1.18 -2.06
CA MET A 99 3.86 -1.66 -3.43
C MET A 99 5.07 -1.12 -4.17
N ASP A 100 5.71 -1.98 -4.93
CA ASP A 100 6.74 -1.64 -5.92
C ASP A 100 6.10 -1.40 -7.30
N GLY A 101 4.84 -1.76 -7.46
CA GLY A 101 3.98 -1.52 -8.61
C GLY A 101 2.54 -1.90 -8.28
N ALA A 102 1.58 -1.41 -9.05
CA ALA A 102 0.17 -1.71 -8.82
C ALA A 102 -0.52 -2.23 -10.08
N ILE A 103 -1.57 -3.03 -9.88
CA ILE A 103 -2.54 -3.41 -10.90
C ILE A 103 -3.79 -2.58 -10.65
N LEU A 104 -4.08 -1.65 -11.54
CA LEU A 104 -5.33 -0.89 -11.52
C LEU A 104 -6.44 -1.71 -12.17
N VAL A 105 -7.45 -2.05 -11.39
CA VAL A 105 -8.60 -2.82 -11.86
C VAL A 105 -9.76 -1.87 -12.15
N VAL A 106 -10.19 -1.85 -13.40
CA VAL A 106 -11.32 -1.04 -13.87
C VAL A 106 -12.32 -1.96 -14.56
N SER A 107 -13.60 -1.81 -14.23
CA SER A 107 -14.66 -2.52 -14.96
C SER A 107 -14.79 -1.96 -16.38
N ALA A 108 -14.71 -2.82 -17.38
CA ALA A 108 -14.92 -2.43 -18.79
C ALA A 108 -16.36 -1.96 -19.04
N ALA A 109 -17.33 -2.39 -18.20
CA ALA A 109 -18.72 -1.99 -18.33
C ALA A 109 -19.02 -0.62 -17.68
N ASP A 110 -18.31 -0.28 -16.60
CA ASP A 110 -18.59 0.92 -15.79
C ASP A 110 -17.60 2.07 -16.07
N GLY A 111 -16.40 1.75 -16.57
CA GLY A 111 -15.32 2.71 -16.76
C GLY A 111 -14.69 3.21 -15.44
N PRO A 112 -13.86 4.27 -15.49
CA PRO A 112 -13.26 4.87 -14.31
C PRO A 112 -14.32 5.52 -13.41
N MET A 113 -14.29 5.16 -12.14
CA MET A 113 -15.23 5.61 -11.11
C MET A 113 -14.50 6.51 -10.08
N PRO A 114 -15.20 7.21 -9.16
CA PRO A 114 -14.57 8.16 -8.24
C PRO A 114 -13.40 7.59 -7.43
N GLN A 115 -13.52 6.37 -6.89
CA GLN A 115 -12.40 5.76 -6.15
C GLN A 115 -11.25 5.32 -7.08
N THR A 116 -11.50 5.11 -8.37
CA THR A 116 -10.42 4.87 -9.35
C THR A 116 -9.47 6.07 -9.38
N ARG A 117 -10.01 7.29 -9.49
CA ARG A 117 -9.24 8.53 -9.46
C ARG A 117 -8.49 8.70 -8.13
N GLU A 118 -9.19 8.52 -7.01
CA GLU A 118 -8.59 8.64 -5.68
C GLU A 118 -7.45 7.63 -5.47
N HIS A 119 -7.61 6.38 -5.92
CA HIS A 119 -6.58 5.36 -5.77
C HIS A 119 -5.34 5.62 -6.63
N ILE A 120 -5.49 6.13 -7.85
CA ILE A 120 -4.35 6.54 -8.69
C ILE A 120 -3.60 7.70 -8.04
N LEU A 121 -4.32 8.73 -7.57
CA LEU A 121 -3.75 9.86 -6.86
C LEU A 121 -2.96 9.39 -5.62
N LEU A 122 -3.56 8.57 -4.78
CA LEU A 122 -2.93 8.07 -3.57
C LEU A 122 -1.72 7.18 -3.86
N ALA A 123 -1.81 6.31 -4.86
CA ALA A 123 -0.68 5.50 -5.31
C ALA A 123 0.50 6.39 -5.75
N ARG A 124 0.23 7.47 -6.49
CA ARG A 124 1.24 8.43 -6.89
C ARG A 124 1.88 9.13 -5.68
N GLN A 125 1.07 9.53 -4.71
CA GLN A 125 1.54 10.22 -3.49
C GLN A 125 2.41 9.33 -2.59
N VAL A 126 2.03 8.08 -2.39
CA VAL A 126 2.86 7.14 -1.60
C VAL A 126 4.07 6.61 -2.37
N GLY A 127 4.19 6.95 -3.65
CA GLY A 127 5.37 6.68 -4.46
C GLY A 127 5.37 5.35 -5.20
N VAL A 128 4.21 4.79 -5.52
CA VAL A 128 4.10 3.63 -6.43
C VAL A 128 4.66 4.01 -7.80
N PRO A 129 5.77 3.39 -8.26
CA PRO A 129 6.49 3.89 -9.44
C PRO A 129 5.84 3.56 -10.78
N ALA A 130 5.06 2.48 -10.86
CA ALA A 130 4.45 2.00 -12.09
C ALA A 130 3.10 1.32 -11.84
N ILE A 131 2.20 1.45 -12.81
CA ILE A 131 0.87 0.84 -12.80
C ILE A 131 0.70 0.03 -14.09
N VAL A 132 0.09 -1.17 -13.98
CA VAL A 132 -0.44 -1.95 -15.09
C VAL A 132 -1.96 -1.98 -14.95
N VAL A 133 -2.71 -1.95 -16.03
CA VAL A 133 -4.17 -1.90 -15.98
C VAL A 133 -4.77 -3.25 -16.39
N TYR A 134 -5.80 -3.67 -15.65
CA TYR A 134 -6.66 -4.78 -16.04
C TYR A 134 -8.10 -4.29 -16.20
N LEU A 135 -8.58 -4.24 -17.45
CA LEU A 135 -9.98 -3.96 -17.76
C LEU A 135 -10.78 -5.23 -17.55
N ASN A 136 -11.38 -5.33 -16.37
CA ASN A 136 -12.13 -6.49 -15.91
C ASN A 136 -13.58 -6.48 -16.40
N LYS A 137 -14.29 -7.60 -16.27
CA LYS A 137 -15.69 -7.76 -16.66
C LYS A 137 -15.95 -7.53 -18.16
N ALA A 138 -14.98 -7.81 -19.01
CA ALA A 138 -15.14 -7.68 -20.45
C ALA A 138 -16.24 -8.59 -21.02
N ASP A 139 -16.57 -9.68 -20.33
CA ASP A 139 -17.67 -10.58 -20.63
C ASP A 139 -19.07 -9.93 -20.50
N GLN A 140 -19.16 -8.75 -19.91
CA GLN A 140 -20.41 -7.96 -19.78
C GLN A 140 -20.57 -6.90 -20.86
N VAL A 141 -19.60 -6.76 -21.76
CA VAL A 141 -19.58 -5.74 -22.81
C VAL A 141 -19.61 -6.40 -24.17
N ASP A 142 -20.70 -6.23 -24.92
CA ASP A 142 -20.87 -6.81 -26.24
C ASP A 142 -20.22 -5.95 -27.36
N ASP A 143 -20.04 -4.65 -27.11
CA ASP A 143 -19.53 -3.69 -28.09
C ASP A 143 -18.05 -3.39 -27.83
N PRO A 144 -17.12 -3.82 -28.72
CA PRO A 144 -15.70 -3.53 -28.58
C PRO A 144 -15.37 -2.02 -28.54
N GLU A 145 -16.15 -1.16 -29.18
CA GLU A 145 -15.91 0.28 -29.21
C GLU A 145 -16.05 0.90 -27.79
N LEU A 146 -16.91 0.32 -26.93
CA LEU A 146 -17.03 0.74 -25.54
C LEU A 146 -15.79 0.39 -24.72
N ILE A 147 -15.17 -0.76 -24.99
CA ILE A 147 -13.91 -1.16 -24.33
C ILE A 147 -12.79 -0.20 -24.74
N GLU A 148 -12.68 0.14 -26.02
CA GLU A 148 -11.70 1.12 -26.51
C GLU A 148 -11.90 2.50 -25.88
N LEU A 149 -13.14 2.94 -25.71
CA LEU A 149 -13.46 4.21 -25.06
C LEU A 149 -12.99 4.21 -23.58
N VAL A 150 -13.31 3.14 -22.84
CA VAL A 150 -12.86 3.00 -21.46
C VAL A 150 -11.33 2.95 -21.36
N GLU A 151 -10.66 2.29 -22.30
CA GLU A 151 -9.19 2.28 -22.35
C GLU A 151 -8.65 3.70 -22.53
N MET A 152 -9.20 4.50 -23.44
CA MET A 152 -8.79 5.89 -23.65
C MET A 152 -8.99 6.73 -22.38
N GLU A 153 -10.15 6.61 -21.72
CA GLU A 153 -10.43 7.35 -20.47
C GLU A 153 -9.45 6.98 -19.35
N VAL A 154 -9.06 5.70 -19.24
CA VAL A 154 -8.07 5.25 -18.26
C VAL A 154 -6.68 5.81 -18.57
N ARG A 155 -6.27 5.85 -19.85
CA ARG A 155 -4.99 6.43 -20.29
C ARG A 155 -4.91 7.92 -19.99
N ASP A 156 -5.97 8.66 -20.31
CA ASP A 156 -6.07 10.10 -20.01
C ASP A 156 -5.98 10.35 -18.50
N LEU A 157 -6.70 9.55 -17.72
CA LEU A 157 -6.69 9.64 -16.27
C LEU A 157 -5.31 9.34 -15.66
N LEU A 158 -4.60 8.33 -16.16
CA LEU A 158 -3.24 8.02 -15.71
C LEU A 158 -2.26 9.15 -16.03
N THR A 159 -2.42 9.77 -17.21
CA THR A 159 -1.61 10.91 -17.64
C THR A 159 -1.86 12.14 -16.76
N GLU A 160 -3.11 12.40 -16.37
CA GLU A 160 -3.49 13.47 -15.45
C GLU A 160 -2.75 13.37 -14.10
N TYR A 161 -2.48 12.14 -13.63
CA TYR A 161 -1.74 11.88 -12.38
C TYR A 161 -0.25 11.54 -12.57
N ASP A 162 0.37 12.02 -13.63
CA ASP A 162 1.81 11.87 -13.94
C ASP A 162 2.30 10.42 -14.12
N TYR A 163 1.44 9.50 -14.52
CA TYR A 163 1.84 8.22 -15.07
C TYR A 163 1.91 8.28 -16.61
N PRO A 164 2.78 7.52 -17.27
CA PRO A 164 2.89 7.55 -18.73
C PRO A 164 1.72 6.78 -19.39
N GLY A 165 0.51 7.37 -19.38
CA GLY A 165 -0.75 6.72 -19.78
C GLY A 165 -0.70 6.03 -21.13
N ASP A 166 -0.01 6.61 -22.13
CA ASP A 166 0.14 6.02 -23.46
C ASP A 166 1.01 4.74 -23.48
N GLU A 167 1.94 4.61 -22.51
CA GLU A 167 2.88 3.48 -22.44
C GLU A 167 2.42 2.38 -21.50
N VAL A 168 1.45 2.68 -20.61
CA VAL A 168 0.95 1.72 -19.62
C VAL A 168 0.31 0.51 -20.30
N PRO A 169 0.72 -0.72 -19.98
CA PRO A 169 0.07 -1.92 -20.46
C PRO A 169 -1.37 -2.00 -19.95
N ILE A 170 -2.32 -2.23 -20.85
CA ILE A 170 -3.72 -2.47 -20.54
C ILE A 170 -4.11 -3.83 -21.06
N ILE A 171 -4.56 -4.70 -20.16
CA ILE A 171 -5.01 -6.05 -20.46
C ILE A 171 -6.52 -6.11 -20.26
N VAL A 172 -7.22 -6.65 -21.24
CA VAL A 172 -8.69 -6.81 -21.22
C VAL A 172 -9.04 -8.25 -20.91
N GLY A 173 -9.97 -8.47 -19.97
CA GLY A 173 -10.36 -9.83 -19.63
C GLY A 173 -11.51 -9.91 -18.62
N SER A 174 -11.76 -11.11 -18.13
CA SER A 174 -12.74 -11.40 -17.09
C SER A 174 -12.15 -12.30 -16.01
N ALA A 175 -11.90 -11.73 -14.85
CA ALA A 175 -11.38 -12.49 -13.71
C ALA A 175 -12.34 -13.60 -13.26
N LEU A 176 -13.65 -13.36 -13.34
CA LEU A 176 -14.66 -14.36 -12.99
C LEU A 176 -14.62 -15.55 -13.97
N LYS A 177 -14.56 -15.29 -15.27
CA LYS A 177 -14.46 -16.35 -16.28
C LYS A 177 -13.16 -17.15 -16.15
N ALA A 178 -12.06 -16.50 -15.80
CA ALA A 178 -10.81 -17.20 -15.50
C ALA A 178 -10.95 -18.13 -14.28
N LEU A 179 -11.65 -17.71 -13.22
CA LEU A 179 -11.98 -18.59 -12.08
C LEU A 179 -12.90 -19.76 -12.48
N GLU A 180 -13.77 -19.57 -13.46
CA GLU A 180 -14.63 -20.62 -14.00
C GLU A 180 -13.90 -21.61 -14.96
N GLY A 181 -12.64 -21.29 -15.32
CA GLY A 181 -11.80 -22.15 -16.19
C GLY A 181 -11.99 -21.87 -17.68
N ASP A 182 -12.43 -20.67 -18.06
CA ASP A 182 -12.47 -20.25 -19.46
C ASP A 182 -11.06 -20.02 -20.00
N PRO A 183 -10.63 -20.70 -21.09
CA PRO A 183 -9.24 -20.64 -21.56
C PRO A 183 -8.79 -19.27 -22.05
N GLU A 184 -9.68 -18.47 -22.64
CA GLU A 184 -9.34 -17.12 -23.13
C GLU A 184 -9.19 -16.17 -21.94
N ALA A 185 -10.06 -16.29 -20.93
CA ALA A 185 -9.96 -15.51 -19.70
C ALA A 185 -8.71 -15.90 -18.88
N GLU A 186 -8.38 -17.18 -18.77
CA GLU A 186 -7.12 -17.63 -18.15
C GLU A 186 -5.89 -17.10 -18.89
N LYS A 187 -5.94 -17.05 -20.22
CA LYS A 187 -4.86 -16.43 -21.01
C LYS A 187 -4.71 -14.95 -20.68
N SER A 188 -5.80 -14.20 -20.48
CA SER A 188 -5.72 -12.78 -20.09
C SER A 188 -4.99 -12.57 -18.75
N ILE A 189 -5.15 -13.51 -17.80
CA ILE A 189 -4.41 -13.49 -16.53
C ILE A 189 -2.91 -13.72 -16.76
N LEU A 190 -2.54 -14.62 -17.65
CA LEU A 190 -1.13 -14.85 -18.01
C LEU A 190 -0.53 -13.64 -18.72
N ASP A 191 -1.27 -13.04 -19.65
CA ASP A 191 -0.87 -11.81 -20.36
C ASP A 191 -0.69 -10.65 -19.36
N LEU A 192 -1.56 -10.55 -18.34
CA LEU A 192 -1.39 -9.60 -17.24
C LEU A 192 -0.09 -9.83 -16.47
N MET A 193 0.21 -11.08 -16.12
CA MET A 193 1.43 -11.39 -15.36
C MET A 193 2.70 -11.16 -16.20
N ASP A 194 2.67 -11.41 -17.50
CA ASP A 194 3.75 -11.07 -18.42
C ASP A 194 3.95 -9.55 -18.54
N ALA A 195 2.87 -8.78 -18.55
CA ALA A 195 2.93 -7.32 -18.51
C ALA A 195 3.52 -6.82 -17.18
N VAL A 196 3.10 -7.37 -16.05
CA VAL A 196 3.64 -7.06 -14.71
C VAL A 196 5.14 -7.39 -14.65
N ASP A 197 5.54 -8.57 -15.12
CA ASP A 197 6.94 -9.00 -15.15
C ASP A 197 7.85 -8.07 -15.98
N SER A 198 7.33 -7.54 -17.07
CA SER A 198 8.11 -6.73 -18.02
C SER A 198 8.06 -5.23 -17.72
N TYR A 199 6.93 -4.71 -17.28
CA TYR A 199 6.71 -3.27 -17.12
C TYR A 199 7.01 -2.74 -15.71
N ILE A 200 6.66 -3.49 -14.66
CA ILE A 200 6.97 -3.08 -13.30
C ILE A 200 8.49 -3.20 -13.07
N PRO A 201 9.18 -2.10 -12.68
CA PRO A 201 10.62 -2.17 -12.48
C PRO A 201 11.00 -3.08 -11.31
N THR A 202 12.13 -3.77 -11.42
CA THR A 202 12.70 -4.47 -10.27
C THR A 202 13.18 -3.43 -9.26
N PRO A 203 12.64 -3.43 -8.03
CA PRO A 203 12.95 -2.38 -7.08
C PRO A 203 14.40 -2.46 -6.59
N GLN A 204 15.01 -1.30 -6.40
CA GLN A 204 16.29 -1.21 -5.68
C GLN A 204 16.00 -1.25 -4.18
N ARG A 205 16.68 -2.15 -3.46
CA ARG A 205 16.48 -2.35 -2.02
C ARG A 205 17.58 -1.65 -1.22
N PRO A 206 17.24 -0.67 -0.35
CA PRO A 206 18.22 0.02 0.50
C PRO A 206 18.61 -0.87 1.71
N THR A 207 19.32 -1.96 1.44
CA THR A 207 19.73 -2.94 2.47
C THR A 207 20.92 -2.50 3.30
N ASP A 208 21.68 -1.52 2.85
CA ASP A 208 22.83 -0.90 3.53
C ASP A 208 22.45 0.17 4.57
N GLN A 209 21.18 0.58 4.60
CA GLN A 209 20.68 1.54 5.57
C GLN A 209 20.31 0.87 6.90
N PRO A 210 20.18 1.65 7.99
CA PRO A 210 19.66 1.13 9.26
C PRO A 210 18.26 0.55 9.11
N PHE A 211 18.00 -0.61 9.71
CA PHE A 211 16.72 -1.30 9.66
C PHE A 211 15.56 -0.39 10.12
N LEU A 212 14.48 -0.43 9.35
CA LEU A 212 13.21 0.20 9.68
C LEU A 212 12.05 -0.58 9.05
N MET A 213 11.04 -0.88 9.84
CA MET A 213 9.81 -1.54 9.41
C MET A 213 8.59 -0.87 10.07
N PRO A 214 7.71 -0.21 9.31
CA PRO A 214 6.41 0.25 9.81
C PRO A 214 5.54 -0.93 10.26
N VAL A 215 4.91 -0.79 11.42
CA VAL A 215 4.00 -1.82 11.96
C VAL A 215 2.62 -1.65 11.33
N GLU A 216 2.14 -2.72 10.70
CA GLU A 216 0.80 -2.78 10.06
C GLU A 216 -0.23 -3.44 10.95
N ASP A 217 0.13 -4.60 11.50
CA ASP A 217 -0.74 -5.37 12.38
C ASP A 217 0.06 -6.02 13.50
N VAL A 218 -0.64 -6.35 14.58
CA VAL A 218 -0.06 -6.94 15.77
C VAL A 218 -0.97 -8.04 16.29
N PHE A 219 -0.42 -9.22 16.45
CA PHE A 219 -1.15 -10.34 17.02
C PHE A 219 -0.26 -11.15 17.99
N THR A 220 -0.90 -12.01 18.76
CA THR A 220 -0.22 -12.88 19.72
C THR A 220 -0.31 -14.32 19.28
N ILE A 221 0.83 -15.02 19.26
CA ILE A 221 0.87 -16.46 19.06
C ILE A 221 1.00 -17.12 20.44
N THR A 222 0.02 -17.95 20.80
CA THR A 222 0.04 -18.68 22.07
C THR A 222 1.33 -19.47 22.24
N GLY A 223 2.04 -19.24 23.33
CA GLY A 223 3.31 -19.90 23.65
C GLY A 223 4.54 -19.36 22.91
N ARG A 224 4.38 -18.36 22.01
CA ARG A 224 5.52 -17.76 21.27
C ARG A 224 5.69 -16.28 21.55
N GLY A 225 4.61 -15.54 21.80
CA GLY A 225 4.65 -14.10 22.13
C GLY A 225 3.97 -13.21 21.08
N THR A 226 4.30 -11.93 21.13
CA THR A 226 3.75 -10.90 20.23
C THR A 226 4.51 -10.83 18.93
N VAL A 227 3.77 -10.76 17.84
CA VAL A 227 4.27 -10.61 16.47
C VAL A 227 3.80 -9.26 15.94
N ALA A 228 4.73 -8.45 15.45
CA ALA A 228 4.46 -7.26 14.66
C ALA A 228 4.71 -7.59 13.18
N THR A 229 3.74 -7.29 12.33
CA THR A 229 3.87 -7.47 10.88
C THR A 229 4.07 -6.15 10.17
N GLY A 230 4.75 -6.19 9.04
CA GLY A 230 4.95 -5.05 8.17
C GLY A 230 5.93 -5.36 7.04
N ARG A 231 6.05 -4.43 6.11
CA ARG A 231 7.10 -4.46 5.09
C ARG A 231 8.36 -3.79 5.63
N VAL A 232 9.50 -4.44 5.46
CA VAL A 232 10.80 -3.82 5.74
C VAL A 232 11.02 -2.67 4.76
N GLU A 233 11.04 -1.43 5.25
CA GLU A 233 11.21 -0.22 4.43
C GLU A 233 12.67 -0.08 3.99
N ARG A 234 13.61 -0.34 4.90
CA ARG A 234 15.06 -0.29 4.66
C ARG A 234 15.84 -1.19 5.61
N GLY A 235 17.08 -1.47 5.25
CA GLY A 235 18.00 -2.27 6.05
C GLY A 235 17.71 -3.76 6.03
N THR A 236 18.26 -4.44 7.01
CA THR A 236 18.11 -5.88 7.21
C THR A 236 17.87 -6.21 8.67
N ILE A 237 17.21 -7.35 8.94
CA ILE A 237 16.92 -7.83 10.30
C ILE A 237 17.05 -9.34 10.37
N LYS A 238 17.59 -9.85 11.47
CA LYS A 238 17.69 -11.28 11.77
C LYS A 238 17.34 -11.57 13.23
N VAL A 239 17.17 -12.84 13.52
CA VAL A 239 16.95 -13.30 14.89
C VAL A 239 18.14 -12.92 15.77
N GLY A 240 17.87 -12.35 16.93
CA GLY A 240 18.86 -11.86 17.90
C GLY A 240 19.14 -10.36 17.79
N ASP A 241 18.72 -9.69 16.75
CA ASP A 241 18.94 -8.25 16.61
C ASP A 241 18.08 -7.46 17.62
N ALA A 242 18.70 -6.43 18.20
CA ALA A 242 17.99 -5.46 19.04
C ALA A 242 17.26 -4.45 18.15
N VAL A 243 16.04 -4.12 18.54
CA VAL A 243 15.20 -3.09 17.89
C VAL A 243 14.52 -2.22 18.92
N GLU A 244 14.14 -1.02 18.50
CA GLU A 244 13.27 -0.11 19.23
C GLU A 244 11.90 -0.04 18.56
N ILE A 245 10.83 0.04 19.36
CA ILE A 245 9.48 0.38 18.98
C ILE A 245 9.35 1.89 19.13
N VAL A 246 9.15 2.63 18.04
CA VAL A 246 9.18 4.10 17.99
C VAL A 246 7.86 4.66 17.46
N GLY A 247 7.39 5.75 18.07
CA GLY A 247 6.17 6.47 17.69
C GLY A 247 4.99 6.17 18.60
N LEU A 248 3.97 7.02 18.54
CA LEU A 248 2.75 7.02 19.36
C LEU A 248 3.00 7.15 20.87
N ALA A 249 4.25 7.24 21.27
CA ALA A 249 4.71 7.48 22.64
C ALA A 249 5.98 8.35 22.61
N ASP A 250 6.22 9.11 23.68
CA ASP A 250 7.37 10.01 23.77
C ASP A 250 8.72 9.29 23.85
N LYS A 251 8.72 8.05 24.32
CA LYS A 251 9.93 7.26 24.48
C LYS A 251 9.85 5.95 23.72
N PRO A 252 10.91 5.62 22.98
CA PRO A 252 11.05 4.30 22.37
C PRO A 252 11.07 3.18 23.43
N LYS A 253 10.65 1.99 23.01
CA LYS A 253 10.70 0.78 23.82
C LYS A 253 11.63 -0.25 23.19
N ASP A 254 12.65 -0.65 23.96
CA ASP A 254 13.64 -1.65 23.50
C ASP A 254 13.07 -3.05 23.51
N THR A 255 13.45 -3.85 22.51
CA THR A 255 13.19 -5.28 22.45
C THR A 255 14.21 -6.00 21.57
N VAL A 256 14.08 -7.32 21.46
CA VAL A 256 14.92 -8.18 20.63
C VAL A 256 14.02 -9.06 19.76
N VAL A 257 14.36 -9.18 18.50
CA VAL A 257 13.68 -10.06 17.56
C VAL A 257 14.06 -11.52 17.84
N THR A 258 13.07 -12.37 18.11
CA THR A 258 13.27 -13.79 18.43
C THR A 258 12.84 -14.73 17.31
N GLY A 259 12.24 -14.21 16.27
CA GLY A 259 11.84 -14.95 15.07
C GLY A 259 11.47 -14.01 13.95
N VAL A 260 11.76 -14.40 12.72
CA VAL A 260 11.37 -13.69 11.50
C VAL A 260 10.72 -14.69 10.57
N GLU A 261 9.54 -14.36 10.07
CA GLU A 261 8.76 -15.22 9.19
C GLU A 261 8.16 -14.41 8.04
N MET A 262 8.10 -15.01 6.85
CA MET A 262 7.41 -14.49 5.68
C MET A 262 6.55 -15.60 5.08
N PHE A 263 5.25 -15.37 4.86
CA PHE A 263 4.31 -16.36 4.34
C PHE A 263 4.39 -17.73 5.07
N ARG A 264 4.50 -17.68 6.41
CA ARG A 264 4.63 -18.86 7.30
C ARG A 264 5.94 -19.67 7.16
N LYS A 265 6.89 -19.18 6.34
CA LYS A 265 8.24 -19.73 6.19
C LYS A 265 9.21 -18.96 7.09
N ILE A 266 10.21 -19.62 7.65
CA ILE A 266 11.23 -18.98 8.49
C ILE A 266 12.24 -18.28 7.57
N LEU A 267 12.63 -17.05 7.95
CA LEU A 267 13.75 -16.34 7.34
C LEU A 267 14.91 -16.28 8.33
N ASP A 268 16.10 -16.60 7.83
CA ASP A 268 17.36 -16.36 8.58
C ASP A 268 17.71 -14.87 8.58
N LEU A 269 17.44 -14.18 7.47
CA LEU A 269 17.65 -12.77 7.25
C LEU A 269 16.48 -12.20 6.43
N ALA A 270 15.83 -11.17 6.95
CA ALA A 270 14.91 -10.34 6.16
C ALA A 270 15.61 -9.06 5.72
N GLU A 271 15.22 -8.56 4.56
CA GLU A 271 15.81 -7.36 3.95
C GLU A 271 14.73 -6.40 3.44
N ALA A 272 15.14 -5.19 3.12
CA ALA A 272 14.26 -4.17 2.55
C ALA A 272 13.39 -4.76 1.43
N GLY A 273 12.07 -4.54 1.53
CA GLY A 273 11.08 -5.07 0.61
C GLY A 273 10.35 -6.32 1.09
N ASP A 274 10.86 -7.06 2.07
CA ASP A 274 10.19 -8.24 2.61
C ASP A 274 8.97 -7.86 3.48
N ASN A 275 7.88 -8.59 3.30
CA ASN A 275 6.72 -8.52 4.20
C ASN A 275 6.87 -9.58 5.27
N ILE A 276 7.17 -9.18 6.49
CA ILE A 276 7.53 -10.09 7.56
C ILE A 276 6.64 -9.98 8.80
N GLY A 277 6.62 -11.06 9.56
CA GLY A 277 6.22 -11.06 10.96
C GLY A 277 7.47 -11.19 11.83
N ALA A 278 7.73 -10.18 12.65
CA ALA A 278 8.81 -10.15 13.63
C ALA A 278 8.29 -10.54 15.01
N LEU A 279 8.81 -11.62 15.59
CA LEU A 279 8.53 -12.03 16.95
C LEU A 279 9.35 -11.18 17.92
N LEU A 280 8.70 -10.57 18.91
CA LEU A 280 9.30 -9.63 19.84
C LEU A 280 9.40 -10.21 21.25
N ARG A 281 10.58 -10.11 21.87
CA ARG A 281 10.83 -10.62 23.23
C ARG A 281 10.24 -9.70 24.28
N GLY A 282 9.41 -10.26 25.18
CA GLY A 282 8.95 -9.52 26.37
C GLY A 282 8.04 -8.34 26.07
N ILE A 283 7.40 -8.34 24.89
CA ILE A 283 6.45 -7.31 24.45
C ILE A 283 5.04 -7.91 24.52
N ASP A 284 4.16 -7.26 25.25
CA ASP A 284 2.74 -7.56 25.22
C ASP A 284 2.07 -6.90 24.00
N ARG A 285 0.95 -7.46 23.53
CA ARG A 285 0.22 -6.90 22.39
C ARG A 285 -0.19 -5.42 22.59
N LYS A 286 -0.43 -5.00 23.82
CA LYS A 286 -0.76 -3.60 24.18
C LYS A 286 0.42 -2.62 24.13
N ASP A 287 1.65 -3.14 24.03
CA ASP A 287 2.88 -2.35 24.04
C ASP A 287 3.38 -1.99 22.63
N VAL A 288 2.76 -2.56 21.62
CA VAL A 288 3.05 -2.28 20.21
C VAL A 288 1.74 -2.21 19.44
N GLU A 289 1.63 -1.24 18.55
CA GLU A 289 0.42 -1.02 17.77
C GLU A 289 0.73 -0.54 16.34
N ARG A 290 -0.25 -0.65 15.45
CA ARG A 290 -0.18 -0.11 14.11
C ARG A 290 0.12 1.38 14.13
N GLY A 291 1.05 1.81 13.28
CA GLY A 291 1.48 3.20 13.19
C GLY A 291 2.81 3.50 13.86
N GLN A 292 3.26 2.60 14.72
CA GLN A 292 4.64 2.62 15.22
C GLN A 292 5.59 2.02 14.17
N VAL A 293 6.89 2.15 14.38
CA VAL A 293 7.91 1.48 13.59
C VAL A 293 8.80 0.62 14.49
N LEU A 294 9.28 -0.50 13.95
CA LEU A 294 10.45 -1.20 14.48
C LEU A 294 11.68 -0.65 13.77
N ALA A 295 12.66 -0.22 14.52
CA ALA A 295 13.87 0.38 13.96
C ALA A 295 15.13 -0.11 14.68
N LYS A 296 16.27 0.00 13.99
CA LYS A 296 17.57 -0.15 14.65
C LYS A 296 17.71 0.90 15.76
N PRO A 297 18.13 0.53 16.97
CA PRO A 297 18.20 1.45 18.10
C PRO A 297 18.93 2.76 17.79
N GLY A 298 18.30 3.89 18.16
CA GLY A 298 18.86 5.24 18.03
C GLY A 298 18.89 5.79 16.60
N THR A 299 18.23 5.18 15.63
CA THR A 299 18.27 5.62 14.22
C THR A 299 17.10 6.45 13.76
N ILE A 300 15.99 6.44 14.49
CA ILE A 300 14.82 7.29 14.27
C ILE A 300 14.21 7.66 15.61
N HIS A 301 13.58 8.83 15.70
CA HIS A 301 13.01 9.34 16.93
C HIS A 301 11.54 9.76 16.74
N PRO A 302 10.72 9.76 17.79
CA PRO A 302 9.37 10.30 17.73
C PRO A 302 9.42 11.83 17.76
N HIS A 303 8.66 12.46 16.87
CA HIS A 303 8.54 13.92 16.79
C HIS A 303 7.09 14.35 16.62
N THR A 304 6.78 15.55 17.08
CA THR A 304 5.47 16.19 16.90
C THR A 304 5.53 17.39 15.98
N LYS A 305 6.71 18.01 15.80
CA LYS A 305 6.85 19.25 15.01
C LYS A 305 7.78 19.07 13.83
N PHE A 306 7.34 19.55 12.68
CA PHE A 306 8.14 19.51 11.46
C PHE A 306 7.70 20.60 10.47
N LYS A 307 8.59 20.95 9.54
CA LYS A 307 8.26 21.72 8.35
C LYS A 307 8.07 20.81 7.17
N ALA A 308 7.16 21.18 6.29
CA ALA A 308 6.84 20.41 5.10
C ALA A 308 6.59 21.30 3.88
N GLN A 309 6.94 20.77 2.71
CA GLN A 309 6.46 21.30 1.44
C GLN A 309 5.17 20.56 1.10
N VAL A 310 4.07 21.28 0.91
CA VAL A 310 2.73 20.74 0.73
C VAL A 310 2.09 21.29 -0.53
N TYR A 311 1.56 20.42 -1.37
CA TYR A 311 0.65 20.75 -2.45
C TYR A 311 -0.79 20.55 -2.00
N VAL A 312 -1.63 21.54 -2.17
CA VAL A 312 -3.05 21.52 -1.82
C VAL A 312 -3.87 21.17 -3.06
N LEU A 313 -4.55 20.03 -3.03
CA LEU A 313 -5.31 19.53 -4.17
C LEU A 313 -6.46 20.46 -4.54
N THR A 314 -6.64 20.66 -5.84
CA THR A 314 -7.75 21.43 -6.41
C THR A 314 -9.07 20.63 -6.30
N LYS A 315 -10.19 21.31 -6.55
CA LYS A 315 -11.50 20.67 -6.61
C LYS A 315 -11.57 19.58 -7.70
N ASP A 316 -10.95 19.84 -8.85
CA ASP A 316 -10.97 18.91 -9.99
C ASP A 316 -10.14 17.66 -9.71
N GLU A 317 -9.13 17.75 -8.86
CA GLU A 317 -8.35 16.64 -8.31
C GLU A 317 -9.05 15.93 -7.13
N GLY A 318 -10.31 16.25 -6.83
CA GLY A 318 -11.06 15.69 -5.71
C GLY A 318 -10.79 16.35 -4.35
N GLY A 319 -9.97 17.39 -4.31
CA GLY A 319 -9.57 18.13 -3.12
C GLY A 319 -10.60 19.17 -2.65
N ARG A 320 -10.10 20.22 -2.04
CA ARG A 320 -10.92 21.33 -1.51
C ARG A 320 -11.37 22.28 -2.62
N HIS A 321 -12.49 22.95 -2.39
CA HIS A 321 -12.94 24.09 -3.21
C HIS A 321 -12.90 25.42 -2.45
N THR A 322 -12.49 25.41 -1.19
CA THR A 322 -12.36 26.58 -0.34
C THR A 322 -10.94 26.65 0.25
N PRO A 323 -10.40 27.87 0.49
CA PRO A 323 -9.14 28.03 1.18
C PRO A 323 -9.20 27.50 2.60
N PHE A 324 -8.03 27.25 3.20
CA PHE A 324 -7.91 27.10 4.63
C PHE A 324 -6.97 28.16 5.22
N PHE A 325 -7.11 28.36 6.50
CA PHE A 325 -6.42 29.43 7.23
C PHE A 325 -5.46 28.84 8.25
N ASN A 326 -4.65 29.71 8.83
CA ASN A 326 -3.77 29.35 9.93
C ASN A 326 -4.55 28.67 11.08
N GLY A 327 -3.98 27.62 11.65
CA GLY A 327 -4.65 26.79 12.66
C GLY A 327 -5.58 25.72 12.13
N TYR A 328 -5.58 25.46 10.80
CA TYR A 328 -6.29 24.35 10.20
C TYR A 328 -5.84 23.00 10.78
N ARG A 329 -6.79 22.08 11.05
CA ARG A 329 -6.56 20.83 11.80
C ARG A 329 -7.02 19.59 11.05
N PRO A 330 -6.36 19.21 9.96
CA PRO A 330 -6.67 17.98 9.22
C PRO A 330 -5.98 16.76 9.85
N GLN A 331 -6.21 15.59 9.21
CA GLN A 331 -5.47 14.35 9.51
C GLN A 331 -4.28 14.20 8.56
N PHE A 332 -3.15 13.83 9.12
CA PHE A 332 -1.89 13.55 8.41
C PHE A 332 -1.66 12.05 8.39
N TYR A 333 -1.51 11.49 7.20
CA TYR A 333 -1.30 10.07 6.98
C TYR A 333 0.16 9.80 6.68
N PHE A 334 0.84 9.13 7.62
CA PHE A 334 2.24 8.72 7.50
C PHE A 334 2.35 7.21 7.58
N ARG A 335 3.03 6.56 6.61
CA ARG A 335 3.21 5.10 6.62
C ARG A 335 1.90 4.36 6.94
N THR A 336 1.78 3.78 8.14
CA THR A 336 0.64 2.96 8.57
C THR A 336 -0.29 3.66 9.55
N THR A 337 -0.08 4.96 9.84
CA THR A 337 -0.88 5.72 10.81
C THR A 337 -1.43 7.03 10.25
N ASP A 338 -2.44 7.54 10.93
CA ASP A 338 -2.95 8.89 10.76
C ASP A 338 -2.98 9.62 12.11
N VAL A 339 -2.61 10.89 12.09
CA VAL A 339 -2.57 11.75 13.29
C VAL A 339 -3.12 13.11 12.92
N THR A 340 -3.95 13.67 13.80
CA THR A 340 -4.39 15.06 13.68
C THR A 340 -3.22 16.00 13.94
N GLY A 341 -3.07 17.02 13.09
CA GLY A 341 -2.06 18.05 13.25
C GLY A 341 -2.62 19.44 13.03
N VAL A 342 -1.94 20.44 13.58
CA VAL A 342 -2.26 21.86 13.38
C VAL A 342 -1.27 22.44 12.38
N ILE A 343 -1.79 23.12 11.36
CA ILE A 343 -0.98 23.79 10.36
C ILE A 343 -0.75 25.25 10.76
N THR A 344 0.51 25.67 10.69
CA THR A 344 0.93 27.07 10.77
C THR A 344 1.47 27.49 9.42
N LEU A 345 0.82 28.49 8.81
CA LEU A 345 1.23 29.08 7.53
C LEU A 345 2.43 30.01 7.72
N PRO A 346 3.24 30.22 6.67
CA PRO A 346 4.37 31.16 6.71
C PRO A 346 3.93 32.57 7.08
N GLU A 347 4.82 33.31 7.72
CA GLU A 347 4.58 34.69 8.07
C GLU A 347 4.19 35.54 6.82
N GLY A 348 3.10 36.30 6.94
CA GLY A 348 2.53 37.06 5.82
C GLY A 348 1.57 36.28 4.92
N THR A 349 1.35 35.01 5.15
CA THR A 349 0.35 34.17 4.44
C THR A 349 -0.90 34.05 5.29
N GLU A 350 -2.00 34.69 4.87
CA GLU A 350 -3.26 34.64 5.61
C GLU A 350 -4.05 33.35 5.33
N MET A 351 -3.99 32.84 4.10
CA MET A 351 -4.72 31.65 3.66
C MET A 351 -3.94 30.87 2.63
N CYS A 352 -4.30 29.61 2.46
CA CYS A 352 -3.81 28.71 1.42
C CYS A 352 -4.95 28.27 0.52
N MET A 353 -4.81 28.45 -0.78
CA MET A 353 -5.81 28.12 -1.80
C MET A 353 -5.60 26.70 -2.33
N PRO A 354 -6.68 26.04 -2.80
CA PRO A 354 -6.53 24.85 -3.64
C PRO A 354 -5.66 25.14 -4.86
N GLY A 355 -4.67 24.27 -5.13
CA GLY A 355 -3.66 24.44 -6.17
C GLY A 355 -2.34 25.08 -5.69
N ASP A 356 -2.30 25.58 -4.47
CA ASP A 356 -1.08 26.18 -3.92
C ASP A 356 -0.06 25.10 -3.53
N ASN A 357 1.21 25.48 -3.71
CA ASN A 357 2.36 24.74 -3.19
C ASN A 357 3.04 25.57 -2.10
N VAL A 358 2.88 25.19 -0.85
CA VAL A 358 3.24 26.02 0.31
C VAL A 358 4.15 25.26 1.25
N LYS A 359 5.18 25.96 1.73
CA LYS A 359 5.98 25.49 2.87
C LYS A 359 5.25 25.86 4.17
N MET A 360 4.96 24.88 5.02
CA MET A 360 4.23 25.11 6.25
C MET A 360 4.85 24.37 7.43
N GLU A 361 4.54 24.83 8.63
CA GLU A 361 4.86 24.15 9.87
C GLU A 361 3.66 23.31 10.32
N VAL A 362 3.93 22.14 10.86
CA VAL A 362 2.91 21.21 11.36
C VAL A 362 3.25 20.76 12.77
N GLU A 363 2.26 20.85 13.68
CA GLU A 363 2.34 20.30 15.01
C GLU A 363 1.30 19.20 15.20
N LEU A 364 1.76 17.95 15.34
CA LEU A 364 0.93 16.78 15.55
C LEU A 364 0.49 16.66 17.01
N ILE A 365 -0.71 16.13 17.24
CA ILE A 365 -1.21 15.90 18.61
C ILE A 365 -0.57 14.69 19.30
N THR A 366 0.09 13.82 18.53
CA THR A 366 0.75 12.60 19.02
C THR A 366 2.10 12.46 18.32
N PRO A 367 3.18 12.11 19.04
CA PRO A 367 4.49 11.93 18.43
C PRO A 367 4.51 10.69 17.54
N ILE A 368 5.09 10.80 16.37
CA ILE A 368 5.28 9.69 15.42
C ILE A 368 6.73 9.62 14.93
N ALA A 369 7.13 8.45 14.47
CA ALA A 369 8.45 8.23 13.88
C ALA A 369 8.52 8.90 12.50
N ILE A 370 9.07 10.11 12.44
CA ILE A 370 9.23 10.89 11.19
C ILE A 370 10.69 11.31 10.97
N GLU A 371 11.03 11.50 9.73
CA GLU A 371 12.35 11.96 9.27
C GLU A 371 12.20 12.85 8.04
N ALA A 372 13.22 13.65 7.73
CA ALA A 372 13.22 14.47 6.52
C ALA A 372 13.13 13.57 5.26
N GLY A 373 12.37 14.01 4.28
CA GLY A 373 12.10 13.26 3.05
C GLY A 373 10.88 12.33 3.12
N LEU A 374 10.30 12.11 4.31
CA LEU A 374 9.10 11.28 4.45
C LEU A 374 7.89 11.97 3.80
N ARG A 375 7.20 11.23 2.92
CA ARG A 375 5.96 11.68 2.26
C ARG A 375 4.75 11.43 3.15
N PHE A 376 3.73 12.25 2.98
CA PHE A 376 2.45 12.09 3.67
C PHE A 376 1.29 12.65 2.85
N ALA A 377 0.09 12.16 3.17
CA ALA A 377 -1.16 12.71 2.66
C ALA A 377 -1.90 13.50 3.76
N ILE A 378 -2.64 14.52 3.35
CA ILE A 378 -3.51 15.31 4.23
C ILE A 378 -4.96 14.99 3.86
N ARG A 379 -5.78 14.64 4.85
CA ARG A 379 -7.18 14.29 4.64
C ARG A 379 -8.12 15.06 5.57
N GLU A 380 -9.31 15.36 5.05
CA GLU A 380 -10.40 15.99 5.77
C GLU A 380 -11.74 15.42 5.28
N GLY A 381 -12.62 15.05 6.20
CA GLY A 381 -13.99 14.63 5.85
C GLY A 381 -14.05 13.48 4.84
N GLY A 382 -13.10 12.52 4.90
CA GLY A 382 -13.03 11.38 3.98
C GLY A 382 -12.39 11.67 2.62
N ARG A 383 -11.85 12.88 2.40
CA ARG A 383 -11.21 13.30 1.14
C ARG A 383 -9.73 13.58 1.35
N THR A 384 -8.91 13.25 0.37
CA THR A 384 -7.54 13.73 0.31
C THR A 384 -7.54 15.18 -0.16
N VAL A 385 -6.97 16.08 0.65
CA VAL A 385 -6.98 17.52 0.39
C VAL A 385 -5.58 18.09 0.11
N GLY A 386 -4.56 17.29 0.32
CA GLY A 386 -3.18 17.67 0.02
C GLY A 386 -2.21 16.53 0.18
N ALA A 387 -1.01 16.75 -0.31
CA ALA A 387 0.13 15.86 -0.16
C ALA A 387 1.39 16.66 0.12
N GLY A 388 2.28 16.09 0.90
CA GLY A 388 3.50 16.79 1.28
C GLY A 388 4.69 15.89 1.53
N VAL A 389 5.83 16.54 1.69
CA VAL A 389 7.10 15.93 2.07
C VAL A 389 7.66 16.68 3.27
N VAL A 390 8.08 15.94 4.29
CA VAL A 390 8.78 16.52 5.45
C VAL A 390 10.11 17.10 4.99
N SER A 391 10.30 18.39 5.17
CA SER A 391 11.54 19.06 4.77
C SER A 391 12.54 19.22 5.92
N GLU A 392 12.03 19.36 7.14
CA GLU A 392 12.85 19.61 8.33
C GLU A 392 12.10 19.14 9.58
N ILE A 393 12.80 18.52 10.52
CA ILE A 393 12.27 18.15 11.84
C ILE A 393 12.56 19.29 12.82
N GLU A 394 11.58 19.66 13.62
CA GLU A 394 11.70 20.68 14.67
C GLU A 394 11.50 20.04 16.05
N GLY A 395 12.54 19.96 16.84
CA GLY A 395 12.47 19.48 18.24
C GLY A 395 12.94 18.06 18.44
#